data_0e1ff527ceccac66181c3d273093bfe8
#
_entry.id   0e1ff527ceccac66181c3d273093bfe8
#
_cell.length_a   1.000
_cell.length_b   1.000
_cell.length_c   1.000
_cell.angle_alpha   90.00
_cell.angle_beta   90.00
_cell.angle_gamma   90.00
#
_symmetry.space_group_name_H-M   'P 1'
#
loop_
_entity.id
_entity.type
_entity.pdbx_description
1 polymer ?
#
loop_
_entity_poly.entity_id
_entity_poly.type
_entity_poly.pdbx_seq_one_letter_code
_entity_poly.pdbx_strand_id
1 'polypeptide(L)'
;DFCLSRGLGDVYKRQLENSNKNNNNYKSNKPSKDNRPSFPKRAVITGGMPYGNKQLHFGHVGGVFVFADTYARFLRDRIGKDNVIFVSGTDCYGSPIAESYRKLKESGEFDGTIEDFVRKNHESQEKTLRDYDISLDLFGASALDEPAKIHNVVSDKFIRRLYENGQLEKITTSQFYDEKAGVFLNGRQVIGKCPVLGCQSEKGYADECDLGHQYMPSSLIDPKSTLTGETPVMRDVVNWYFRLTEYTKLLGEY
;
A
#
# COMPACT_ATOMS: atom_id res chain seq x y z
N ASP A 1 16.26 -3.54 18.74
CA ASP A 1 15.35 -2.49 19.18
C ASP A 1 14.40 -2.16 18.05
N PHE A 2 13.20 -2.76 18.13
CA PHE A 2 12.11 -2.45 17.20
C PHE A 2 11.53 -1.10 17.58
N CYS A 3 11.88 -0.06 16.85
CA CYS A 3 11.24 1.23 16.96
C CYS A 3 9.86 1.15 16.28
N LEU A 4 8.84 0.74 17.05
CA LEU A 4 7.44 0.97 16.68
C LEU A 4 7.25 2.49 16.60
N SER A 5 6.88 2.99 15.43
CA SER A 5 6.66 4.40 15.19
C SER A 5 5.73 4.97 16.27
N ARG A 6 6.15 6.04 16.95
CA ARG A 6 5.40 6.70 18.03
C ARG A 6 3.95 7.07 17.65
N GLY A 7 3.66 7.22 16.36
CA GLY A 7 2.32 7.51 15.84
C GLY A 7 1.28 6.41 16.05
N LEU A 8 1.66 5.12 15.93
CA LEU A 8 0.72 4.02 16.18
C LEU A 8 0.35 3.89 17.67
N GLY A 9 1.31 4.13 18.57
CA GLY A 9 1.06 4.11 20.02
C GLY A 9 0.05 5.17 20.47
N ASP A 10 0.09 6.37 19.89
CA ASP A 10 -0.82 7.46 20.22
C ASP A 10 -2.24 7.26 19.65
N VAL A 11 -2.36 6.62 18.48
CA VAL A 11 -3.66 6.23 17.92
C VAL A 11 -4.32 5.16 18.79
N TYR A 12 -3.57 4.15 19.23
CA TYR A 12 -4.08 3.12 20.15
C TYR A 12 -4.47 3.68 21.53
N LYS A 13 -3.68 4.59 22.10
CA LYS A 13 -4.04 5.26 23.35
C LYS A 13 -5.32 6.09 23.23
N ARG A 14 -5.47 6.87 22.17
CA ARG A 14 -6.70 7.65 21.91
C ARG A 14 -7.93 6.76 21.69
N GLN A 15 -7.78 5.61 21.03
CA GLN A 15 -8.88 4.65 20.88
C GLN A 15 -9.30 4.04 22.22
N LEU A 16 -8.35 3.67 23.09
CA LEU A 16 -8.64 3.16 24.42
C LEU A 16 -9.27 4.21 25.34
N GLU A 17 -8.80 5.47 25.29
CA GLU A 17 -9.37 6.57 26.07
C GLU A 17 -10.78 6.95 25.62
N ASN A 18 -11.06 6.91 24.31
CA ASN A 18 -12.41 7.15 23.76
C ASN A 18 -13.36 5.98 24.05
N SER A 19 -12.89 4.73 24.04
CA SER A 19 -13.67 3.56 24.46
C SER A 19 -14.08 3.65 25.93
N ASN A 20 -13.19 4.13 26.81
CA ASN A 20 -13.48 4.29 28.24
C ASN A 20 -14.44 5.47 28.53
N LYS A 21 -14.46 6.53 27.72
CA LYS A 21 -15.39 7.65 27.89
C LYS A 21 -16.83 7.33 27.46
N ASN A 22 -17.00 6.41 26.50
CA ASN A 22 -18.33 6.01 26.02
C ASN A 22 -19.01 4.95 26.90
N ASN A 23 -18.30 4.34 27.86
CA ASN A 23 -18.88 3.29 28.71
C ASN A 23 -19.78 3.77 29.85
N ASN A 24 -19.95 5.08 30.05
CA ASN A 24 -20.77 5.58 31.16
C ASN A 24 -22.25 5.82 30.85
N ASN A 25 -22.75 5.45 29.65
CA ASN A 25 -24.15 5.65 29.29
C ASN A 25 -24.89 4.38 28.81
N TYR A 26 -24.36 3.18 29.10
CA TYR A 26 -25.12 1.96 28.83
C TYR A 26 -26.09 1.67 29.97
N LYS A 27 -27.37 2.01 29.77
CA LYS A 27 -28.46 1.45 30.57
C LYS A 27 -28.39 -0.08 30.47
N SER A 28 -28.38 -0.72 31.65
CA SER A 28 -28.34 -2.18 31.80
C SER A 28 -29.52 -2.84 31.07
N ASN A 29 -29.32 -3.24 29.82
CA ASN A 29 -30.14 -4.27 29.22
C ASN A 29 -29.70 -5.60 29.84
N LYS A 30 -30.66 -6.37 30.40
CA LYS A 30 -30.42 -7.71 30.93
C LYS A 30 -29.63 -8.51 29.90
N PRO A 31 -28.54 -9.22 30.28
CA PRO A 31 -27.76 -9.99 29.35
C PRO A 31 -28.64 -11.07 28.70
N SER A 32 -28.70 -11.09 27.37
CA SER A 32 -29.26 -12.24 26.66
C SER A 32 -28.49 -13.48 27.05
N LYS A 33 -29.15 -14.63 27.18
CA LYS A 33 -28.58 -15.90 27.64
C LYS A 33 -27.47 -16.45 26.72
N ASP A 34 -27.13 -15.80 25.63
CA ASP A 34 -26.11 -16.23 24.67
C ASP A 34 -25.06 -15.13 24.46
N ASN A 35 -23.99 -15.18 25.26
CA ASN A 35 -22.84 -14.26 25.16
C ASN A 35 -21.80 -14.73 24.12
N ARG A 36 -22.13 -15.71 23.26
CA ARG A 36 -21.22 -16.15 22.21
C ARG A 36 -21.13 -15.10 21.12
N PRO A 37 -19.92 -14.80 20.61
CA PRO A 37 -19.78 -13.87 19.50
C PRO A 37 -20.56 -14.39 18.28
N SER A 38 -21.33 -13.50 17.63
CA SER A 38 -22.00 -13.81 16.37
C SER A 38 -20.96 -13.78 15.25
N PHE A 39 -20.91 -14.84 14.43
CA PHE A 39 -20.06 -14.89 13.27
C PHE A 39 -20.80 -14.42 12.01
N PRO A 40 -20.09 -13.85 11.03
CA PRO A 40 -20.69 -13.51 9.74
C PRO A 40 -21.13 -14.78 9.01
N LYS A 41 -22.12 -14.69 8.14
CA LYS A 41 -22.54 -15.83 7.29
C LYS A 41 -21.50 -16.16 6.22
N ARG A 42 -20.77 -15.15 5.73
CA ARG A 42 -19.69 -15.26 4.74
C ARG A 42 -18.59 -14.26 5.08
N ALA A 43 -17.36 -14.58 4.73
CA ALA A 43 -16.21 -13.72 4.95
C ALA A 43 -15.28 -13.71 3.73
N VAL A 44 -14.77 -12.56 3.39
CA VAL A 44 -13.64 -12.39 2.48
C VAL A 44 -12.49 -11.83 3.29
N ILE A 45 -11.36 -12.52 3.26
CA ILE A 45 -10.12 -12.09 3.92
C ILE A 45 -9.13 -11.70 2.85
N THR A 46 -8.53 -10.55 2.98
CA THR A 46 -7.53 -10.06 2.04
C THR A 46 -6.19 -9.93 2.75
N GLY A 47 -5.14 -10.53 2.18
CA GLY A 47 -3.76 -10.22 2.56
C GLY A 47 -3.28 -8.97 1.81
N GLY A 48 -2.49 -8.10 2.46
CA GLY A 48 -1.87 -6.98 1.77
C GLY A 48 -0.97 -7.48 0.63
N MET A 49 -1.13 -6.90 -0.57
CA MET A 49 -0.39 -7.33 -1.76
C MET A 49 1.06 -6.80 -1.72
N PRO A 50 2.08 -7.67 -1.74
CA PRO A 50 3.47 -7.23 -1.88
C PRO A 50 3.75 -6.75 -3.30
N TYR A 51 4.70 -5.81 -3.43
CA TYR A 51 5.18 -5.39 -4.74
C TYR A 51 5.93 -6.50 -5.48
N GLY A 52 5.73 -6.56 -6.82
CA GLY A 52 6.39 -7.50 -7.73
C GLY A 52 7.86 -7.17 -8.05
N ASN A 53 8.57 -6.49 -7.16
CA ASN A 53 9.95 -6.07 -7.38
C ASN A 53 10.98 -6.85 -6.56
N LYS A 54 10.55 -7.73 -5.66
CA LYS A 54 11.43 -8.52 -4.78
C LYS A 54 10.72 -9.72 -4.17
N GLN A 55 11.51 -10.62 -3.59
CA GLN A 55 11.02 -11.74 -2.81
C GLN A 55 10.36 -11.28 -1.50
N LEU A 56 9.54 -12.16 -0.92
CA LEU A 56 8.98 -11.93 0.41
C LEU A 56 10.07 -12.01 1.48
N HIS A 57 10.01 -11.14 2.45
CA HIS A 57 10.80 -11.19 3.66
C HIS A 57 9.91 -11.51 4.87
N PHE A 58 10.55 -11.73 6.02
CA PHE A 58 9.86 -12.11 7.26
C PHE A 58 8.68 -11.18 7.62
N GLY A 59 8.83 -9.86 7.39
CA GLY A 59 7.75 -8.90 7.65
C GLY A 59 6.49 -9.12 6.81
N HIS A 60 6.62 -9.63 5.57
CA HIS A 60 5.46 -10.00 4.77
C HIS A 60 4.83 -11.30 5.29
N VAL A 61 5.64 -12.34 5.47
CA VAL A 61 5.13 -13.66 5.88
C VAL A 61 4.57 -13.61 7.30
N GLY A 62 5.40 -13.22 8.27
CA GLY A 62 5.02 -13.20 9.69
C GLY A 62 4.10 -12.05 10.08
N GLY A 63 4.26 -10.87 9.45
CA GLY A 63 3.48 -9.68 9.79
C GLY A 63 2.12 -9.58 9.10
N VAL A 64 1.92 -10.24 7.95
CA VAL A 64 0.68 -10.16 7.17
C VAL A 64 0.06 -11.54 6.97
N PHE A 65 0.75 -12.44 6.25
CA PHE A 65 0.13 -13.66 5.75
C PHE A 65 -0.19 -14.68 6.83
N VAL A 66 0.68 -14.87 7.82
CA VAL A 66 0.43 -15.80 8.95
C VAL A 66 -0.79 -15.37 9.78
N PHE A 67 -0.94 -14.07 10.05
CA PHE A 67 -2.11 -13.58 10.77
C PHE A 67 -3.39 -13.72 9.96
N ALA A 68 -3.37 -13.35 8.68
CA ALA A 68 -4.53 -13.49 7.80
C ALA A 68 -4.93 -14.95 7.63
N ASP A 69 -3.96 -15.85 7.45
CA ASP A 69 -4.20 -17.30 7.33
C ASP A 69 -4.78 -17.91 8.61
N THR A 70 -4.22 -17.54 9.76
CA THR A 70 -4.76 -17.97 11.06
C THR A 70 -6.22 -17.57 11.21
N TYR A 71 -6.56 -16.33 10.84
CA TYR A 71 -7.93 -15.85 10.90
C TYR A 71 -8.83 -16.53 9.85
N ALA A 72 -8.33 -16.78 8.65
CA ALA A 72 -9.04 -17.51 7.62
C ALA A 72 -9.38 -18.93 8.07
N ARG A 73 -8.40 -19.67 8.61
CA ARG A 73 -8.60 -21.02 9.16
C ARG A 73 -9.58 -21.01 10.31
N PHE A 74 -9.46 -20.05 11.24
CA PHE A 74 -10.40 -19.89 12.35
C PHE A 74 -11.83 -19.69 11.86
N LEU A 75 -12.05 -18.80 10.88
CA LEU A 75 -13.39 -18.57 10.35
C LEU A 75 -13.91 -19.79 9.56
N ARG A 76 -13.08 -20.47 8.78
CA ARG A 76 -13.45 -21.70 8.07
C ARG A 76 -13.94 -22.79 9.04
N ASP A 77 -13.33 -22.88 10.23
CA ASP A 77 -13.77 -23.79 11.30
C ASP A 77 -15.13 -23.38 11.89
N ARG A 78 -15.43 -22.08 12.00
CA ARG A 78 -16.65 -21.55 12.63
C ARG A 78 -17.86 -21.49 11.71
N ILE A 79 -17.66 -21.11 10.45
CA ILE A 79 -18.77 -20.86 9.52
C ILE A 79 -18.75 -21.77 8.28
N GLY A 80 -17.80 -22.68 8.18
CA GLY A 80 -17.61 -23.60 7.07
C GLY A 80 -16.67 -23.06 5.98
N LYS A 81 -15.92 -23.97 5.37
CA LYS A 81 -14.88 -23.67 4.38
C LYS A 81 -15.43 -22.87 3.19
N ASP A 82 -16.58 -23.25 2.68
CA ASP A 82 -17.20 -22.65 1.47
C ASP A 82 -17.75 -21.23 1.70
N ASN A 83 -17.78 -20.80 2.95
CA ASN A 83 -18.24 -19.47 3.33
C ASN A 83 -17.09 -18.47 3.58
N VAL A 84 -15.84 -18.89 3.41
CA VAL A 84 -14.65 -18.06 3.65
C VAL A 84 -13.73 -18.11 2.43
N ILE A 85 -13.45 -16.96 1.87
CA ILE A 85 -12.49 -16.78 0.78
C ILE A 85 -11.30 -15.98 1.33
N PHE A 86 -10.08 -16.52 1.16
CA PHE A 86 -8.84 -15.82 1.51
C PHE A 86 -8.02 -15.56 0.24
N VAL A 87 -7.83 -14.28 -0.08
CA VAL A 87 -7.18 -13.86 -1.31
C VAL A 87 -6.07 -12.86 -1.06
N SER A 88 -5.07 -12.88 -1.92
CA SER A 88 -4.04 -11.86 -2.05
C SER A 88 -3.45 -11.91 -3.46
N GLY A 89 -2.33 -11.25 -3.65
CA GLY A 89 -1.65 -11.24 -4.94
C GLY A 89 -0.39 -10.41 -4.92
N THR A 90 0.24 -10.33 -6.09
CA THR A 90 1.39 -9.45 -6.32
C THR A 90 0.89 -8.14 -6.92
N ASP A 91 1.23 -7.01 -6.29
CA ASP A 91 1.07 -5.69 -6.89
C ASP A 91 2.16 -5.49 -7.95
N CYS A 92 1.71 -5.40 -9.22
CA CYS A 92 2.59 -5.35 -10.37
C CYS A 92 2.81 -3.94 -10.92
N TYR A 93 2.25 -2.92 -10.29
CA TYR A 93 2.33 -1.53 -10.76
C TYR A 93 3.09 -0.64 -9.77
N GLY A 94 3.59 0.46 -10.29
CA GLY A 94 4.20 1.51 -9.49
C GLY A 94 5.70 1.72 -9.73
N SER A 95 6.16 2.89 -9.30
CA SER A 95 7.54 3.34 -9.45
C SER A 95 8.59 2.44 -8.79
N PRO A 96 8.33 1.76 -7.65
CA PRO A 96 9.32 0.86 -7.06
C PRO A 96 9.70 -0.32 -7.97
N ILE A 97 8.72 -0.82 -8.75
CA ILE A 97 8.96 -1.93 -9.70
C ILE A 97 9.78 -1.44 -10.88
N ALA A 98 9.37 -0.33 -11.50
CA ALA A 98 10.07 0.26 -12.64
C ALA A 98 11.53 0.60 -12.29
N GLU A 99 11.77 1.17 -11.12
CA GLU A 99 13.11 1.54 -10.67
C GLU A 99 13.97 0.30 -10.34
N SER A 100 13.41 -0.72 -9.70
CA SER A 100 14.13 -1.98 -9.44
C SER A 100 14.51 -2.68 -10.74
N TYR A 101 13.58 -2.76 -11.69
CA TYR A 101 13.81 -3.33 -13.02
C TYR A 101 14.92 -2.56 -13.77
N ARG A 102 14.82 -1.20 -13.80
CA ARG A 102 15.81 -0.36 -14.46
C ARG A 102 17.22 -0.62 -13.94
N LYS A 103 17.39 -0.63 -12.60
CA LYS A 103 18.70 -0.88 -11.97
C LYS A 103 19.29 -2.23 -12.32
N LEU A 104 18.49 -3.30 -12.27
CA LEU A 104 18.95 -4.65 -12.59
C LEU A 104 19.28 -4.80 -14.08
N LYS A 105 18.55 -4.11 -14.96
CA LYS A 105 18.84 -4.10 -16.39
C LYS A 105 20.12 -3.35 -16.71
N GLU A 106 20.35 -2.20 -16.08
CA GLU A 106 21.58 -1.40 -16.25
C GLU A 106 22.81 -2.10 -15.69
N SER A 107 22.68 -2.85 -14.58
CA SER A 107 23.80 -3.65 -14.04
C SER A 107 24.06 -4.95 -14.81
N GLY A 108 23.19 -5.33 -15.76
CA GLY A 108 23.30 -6.58 -16.48
C GLY A 108 22.87 -7.83 -15.68
N GLU A 109 22.29 -7.65 -14.49
CA GLU A 109 21.81 -8.76 -13.64
C GLU A 109 20.49 -9.35 -14.10
N PHE A 110 19.76 -8.65 -14.99
CA PHE A 110 18.51 -9.11 -15.56
C PHE A 110 18.36 -8.66 -17.01
N ASP A 111 18.11 -9.61 -17.92
CA ASP A 111 18.02 -9.36 -19.37
C ASP A 111 16.60 -9.49 -19.95
N GLY A 112 15.61 -9.86 -19.14
CA GLY A 112 14.22 -10.00 -19.57
C GLY A 112 13.47 -8.68 -19.70
N THR A 113 12.19 -8.78 -20.04
CA THR A 113 11.24 -7.66 -20.02
C THR A 113 10.83 -7.33 -18.58
N ILE A 114 10.17 -6.18 -18.38
CA ILE A 114 9.60 -5.84 -17.06
C ILE A 114 8.50 -6.84 -16.64
N GLU A 115 7.78 -7.41 -17.60
CA GLU A 115 6.80 -8.46 -17.36
C GLU A 115 7.48 -9.74 -16.85
N ASP A 116 8.59 -10.16 -17.46
CA ASP A 116 9.37 -11.31 -17.01
C ASP A 116 9.93 -11.09 -15.60
N PHE A 117 10.37 -9.87 -15.31
CA PHE A 117 10.87 -9.51 -13.99
C PHE A 117 9.77 -9.64 -12.91
N VAL A 118 8.59 -9.10 -13.18
CA VAL A 118 7.45 -9.19 -12.26
C VAL A 118 6.96 -10.64 -12.13
N ARG A 119 6.91 -11.40 -13.24
CA ARG A 119 6.51 -12.82 -13.25
C ARG A 119 7.43 -13.66 -12.36
N LYS A 120 8.74 -13.51 -12.52
CA LYS A 120 9.74 -14.18 -11.68
C LYS A 120 9.54 -13.91 -10.19
N ASN A 121 9.27 -12.64 -9.83
CA ASN A 121 9.02 -12.27 -8.44
C ASN A 121 7.69 -12.83 -7.93
N HIS A 122 6.63 -12.78 -8.74
CA HIS A 122 5.31 -13.34 -8.41
C HIS A 122 5.40 -14.84 -8.12
N GLU A 123 6.03 -15.61 -8.99
CA GLU A 123 6.23 -17.06 -8.82
C GLU A 123 7.03 -17.38 -7.54
N SER A 124 8.07 -16.58 -7.27
CA SER A 124 8.86 -16.72 -6.04
C SER A 124 8.05 -16.40 -4.78
N GLN A 125 7.20 -15.37 -4.83
CA GLN A 125 6.32 -14.99 -3.73
C GLN A 125 5.27 -16.08 -3.48
N GLU A 126 4.61 -16.56 -4.53
CA GLU A 126 3.64 -17.65 -4.44
C GLU A 126 4.27 -18.91 -3.88
N LYS A 127 5.46 -19.29 -4.37
CA LYS A 127 6.20 -20.44 -3.84
C LYS A 127 6.49 -20.28 -2.34
N THR A 128 6.95 -19.10 -1.92
CA THR A 128 7.23 -18.83 -0.50
C THR A 128 5.98 -19.04 0.36
N LEU A 129 4.83 -18.48 -0.05
CA LEU A 129 3.59 -18.62 0.70
C LEU A 129 3.11 -20.07 0.77
N ARG A 130 3.31 -20.83 -0.30
CA ARG A 130 3.03 -22.26 -0.36
C ARG A 130 3.94 -23.08 0.57
N ASP A 131 5.24 -22.76 0.60
CA ASP A 131 6.22 -23.40 1.49
C ASP A 131 5.90 -23.18 2.98
N TYR A 132 5.23 -22.07 3.32
CA TYR A 132 4.71 -21.77 4.67
C TYR A 132 3.27 -22.27 4.90
N ASP A 133 2.71 -23.05 3.99
CA ASP A 133 1.35 -23.60 4.09
C ASP A 133 0.26 -22.51 4.28
N ILE A 134 0.45 -21.33 3.69
CA ILE A 134 -0.56 -20.28 3.72
C ILE A 134 -1.74 -20.67 2.82
N SER A 135 -2.93 -20.77 3.38
CA SER A 135 -4.12 -21.38 2.76
C SER A 135 -4.93 -20.42 1.87
N LEU A 136 -4.24 -19.67 1.01
CA LEU A 136 -4.89 -18.78 0.03
C LEU A 136 -5.76 -19.57 -0.96
N ASP A 137 -6.96 -19.07 -1.25
CA ASP A 137 -7.81 -19.54 -2.34
C ASP A 137 -7.38 -18.96 -3.69
N LEU A 138 -6.78 -17.76 -3.68
CA LEU A 138 -6.22 -17.11 -4.86
C LEU A 138 -5.00 -16.25 -4.48
N PHE A 139 -3.93 -16.40 -5.24
CA PHE A 139 -2.79 -15.49 -5.26
C PHE A 139 -2.56 -15.01 -6.69
N GLY A 140 -3.17 -13.87 -7.06
CA GLY A 140 -3.12 -13.32 -8.42
C GLY A 140 -2.05 -12.26 -8.58
N ALA A 141 -1.67 -11.96 -9.82
CA ALA A 141 -0.77 -10.85 -10.13
C ALA A 141 -1.53 -9.80 -10.95
N SER A 142 -1.55 -8.53 -10.48
CA SER A 142 -2.42 -7.49 -11.04
C SER A 142 -2.12 -7.12 -12.51
N ALA A 143 -0.93 -7.46 -13.04
CA ALA A 143 -0.54 -7.21 -14.44
C ALA A 143 -0.25 -8.48 -15.25
N LEU A 144 -0.50 -9.69 -14.72
CA LEU A 144 -0.21 -10.94 -15.40
C LEU A 144 -1.47 -11.75 -15.64
N ASP A 145 -1.52 -12.40 -16.80
CA ASP A 145 -2.49 -13.43 -17.16
C ASP A 145 -3.98 -13.02 -16.98
N GLU A 146 -4.82 -13.91 -16.51
CA GLU A 146 -6.26 -13.65 -16.33
C GLU A 146 -6.55 -12.59 -15.23
N PRO A 147 -5.85 -12.54 -14.08
CA PRO A 147 -6.02 -11.47 -13.11
C PRO A 147 -5.83 -10.07 -13.70
N ALA A 148 -4.89 -9.87 -14.63
CA ALA A 148 -4.67 -8.59 -15.30
C ALA A 148 -5.88 -8.12 -16.10
N LYS A 149 -6.53 -9.03 -16.83
CA LYS A 149 -7.72 -8.70 -17.63
C LYS A 149 -8.87 -8.23 -16.72
N ILE A 150 -9.10 -8.96 -15.65
CA ILE A 150 -10.14 -8.61 -14.65
C ILE A 150 -9.81 -7.29 -13.99
N HIS A 151 -8.57 -7.10 -13.53
CA HIS A 151 -8.09 -5.89 -12.90
C HIS A 151 -8.30 -4.67 -13.81
N ASN A 152 -7.91 -4.74 -15.07
CA ASN A 152 -8.07 -3.64 -16.03
C ASN A 152 -9.53 -3.25 -16.22
N VAL A 153 -10.42 -4.24 -16.41
CA VAL A 153 -11.86 -3.98 -16.58
C VAL A 153 -12.50 -3.38 -15.33
N VAL A 154 -12.16 -3.91 -14.16
CA VAL A 154 -12.74 -3.44 -12.90
C VAL A 154 -12.22 -2.05 -12.55
N SER A 155 -10.93 -1.81 -12.71
CA SER A 155 -10.31 -0.49 -12.44
C SER A 155 -10.86 0.59 -13.36
N ASP A 156 -10.99 0.31 -14.66
CA ASP A 156 -11.58 1.24 -15.62
C ASP A 156 -13.03 1.59 -15.23
N LYS A 157 -13.86 0.58 -14.96
CA LYS A 157 -15.25 0.80 -14.52
C LYS A 157 -15.33 1.61 -13.22
N PHE A 158 -14.45 1.33 -12.27
CA PHE A 158 -14.43 2.02 -10.98
C PHE A 158 -14.06 3.50 -11.14
N ILE A 159 -12.99 3.79 -11.87
CA ILE A 159 -12.55 5.17 -12.13
C ILE A 159 -13.58 5.96 -12.93
N ARG A 160 -14.19 5.36 -13.97
CA ARG A 160 -15.29 6.01 -14.72
C ARG A 160 -16.45 6.35 -13.82
N ARG A 161 -16.86 5.44 -12.94
CA ARG A 161 -17.94 5.68 -11.99
C ARG A 161 -17.62 6.81 -11.01
N LEU A 162 -16.39 6.89 -10.52
CA LEU A 162 -15.96 8.03 -9.69
C LEU A 162 -16.03 9.35 -10.45
N TYR A 163 -15.60 9.36 -11.70
CA TYR A 163 -15.67 10.53 -12.56
C TYR A 163 -17.13 10.95 -12.84
N GLU A 164 -17.98 10.02 -13.26
CA GLU A 164 -19.39 10.27 -13.57
C GLU A 164 -20.17 10.76 -12.34
N ASN A 165 -19.80 10.30 -11.15
CA ASN A 165 -20.40 10.74 -9.89
C ASN A 165 -19.80 12.06 -9.35
N GLY A 166 -18.90 12.73 -10.10
CA GLY A 166 -18.29 13.99 -9.69
C GLY A 166 -17.31 13.87 -8.51
N GLN A 167 -16.81 12.66 -8.25
CA GLN A 167 -15.87 12.41 -7.14
C GLN A 167 -14.41 12.71 -7.49
N LEU A 168 -14.13 13.00 -8.75
CA LEU A 168 -12.81 13.36 -9.23
C LEU A 168 -12.78 14.81 -9.69
N GLU A 169 -11.72 15.52 -9.33
CA GLU A 169 -11.47 16.89 -9.78
C GLU A 169 -10.07 17.03 -10.36
N LYS A 170 -9.92 17.97 -11.29
CA LYS A 170 -8.61 18.35 -11.83
C LYS A 170 -7.99 19.41 -10.96
N ILE A 171 -6.79 19.16 -10.47
CA ILE A 171 -6.01 20.14 -9.71
C ILE A 171 -4.66 20.32 -10.39
N THR A 172 -4.25 21.57 -10.58
CA THR A 172 -2.90 21.91 -11.00
C THR A 172 -1.99 21.88 -9.78
N THR A 173 -0.95 21.07 -9.85
CA THR A 173 0.07 20.97 -8.81
C THR A 173 1.45 21.11 -9.43
N SER A 174 2.43 21.46 -8.62
CA SER A 174 3.82 21.57 -9.07
C SER A 174 4.57 20.28 -8.75
N GLN A 175 5.25 19.70 -9.75
CA GLN A 175 6.05 18.47 -9.62
C GLN A 175 7.46 18.67 -10.14
N PHE A 176 8.39 17.86 -9.64
CA PHE A 176 9.75 17.82 -10.16
C PHE A 176 9.79 17.33 -11.61
N TYR A 177 10.50 18.04 -12.43
CA TYR A 177 10.73 17.74 -13.84
C TYR A 177 12.22 17.74 -14.16
N ASP A 178 12.69 16.67 -14.77
CA ASP A 178 14.06 16.56 -15.27
C ASP A 178 14.11 17.09 -16.72
N GLU A 179 14.70 18.26 -16.92
CA GLU A 179 14.78 18.88 -18.24
C GLU A 179 15.65 18.09 -19.21
N LYS A 180 16.69 17.43 -18.71
CA LYS A 180 17.61 16.64 -19.54
C LYS A 180 16.97 15.30 -19.97
N ALA A 181 16.22 14.65 -19.07
CA ALA A 181 15.47 13.45 -19.40
C ALA A 181 14.14 13.74 -20.10
N GLY A 182 13.61 14.99 -20.01
CA GLY A 182 12.35 15.39 -20.61
C GLY A 182 11.12 14.80 -19.94
N VAL A 183 11.18 14.45 -18.64
CA VAL A 183 10.11 13.74 -17.94
C VAL A 183 9.82 14.32 -16.55
N PHE A 184 8.56 14.18 -16.10
CA PHE A 184 8.22 14.38 -14.70
C PHE A 184 8.79 13.23 -13.86
N LEU A 185 9.34 13.60 -12.71
CA LEU A 185 9.95 12.65 -11.78
C LEU A 185 8.92 12.20 -10.73
N ASN A 186 8.88 10.90 -10.46
CA ASN A 186 8.15 10.40 -9.29
C ASN A 186 8.98 10.57 -8.01
N GLY A 187 8.33 10.37 -6.84
CA GLY A 187 8.96 10.61 -5.54
C GLY A 187 10.29 9.88 -5.33
N ARG A 188 10.45 8.68 -5.87
CA ARG A 188 11.68 7.87 -5.74
C ARG A 188 12.77 8.21 -6.75
N GLN A 189 12.44 8.99 -7.77
CA GLN A 189 13.39 9.49 -8.77
C GLN A 189 14.03 10.83 -8.39
N VAL A 190 13.67 11.39 -7.24
CA VAL A 190 14.30 12.58 -6.69
C VAL A 190 14.92 12.24 -5.35
N ILE A 191 16.20 12.57 -5.18
CA ILE A 191 16.94 12.40 -3.94
C ILE A 191 17.53 13.72 -3.49
N GLY A 192 17.62 13.93 -2.19
CA GLY A 192 18.18 15.13 -1.58
C GLY A 192 18.33 14.95 -0.08
N LYS A 193 18.43 16.04 0.64
CA LYS A 193 18.55 16.03 2.11
C LYS A 193 17.19 16.31 2.75
N CYS A 194 16.91 15.62 3.85
CA CYS A 194 15.70 15.86 4.63
C CYS A 194 15.67 17.29 5.19
N PRO A 195 14.54 18.01 5.04
CA PRO A 195 14.41 19.39 5.54
C PRO A 195 14.18 19.48 7.05
N VAL A 196 13.92 18.34 7.72
CA VAL A 196 13.66 18.34 9.18
C VAL A 196 14.95 18.59 9.93
N LEU A 197 14.95 19.63 10.76
CA LEU A 197 16.12 20.04 11.55
C LEU A 197 16.61 18.91 12.47
N GLY A 198 17.91 18.62 12.39
CA GLY A 198 18.54 17.56 13.20
C GLY A 198 18.30 16.14 12.67
N CYS A 199 17.69 15.98 11.52
CA CYS A 199 17.53 14.68 10.89
C CYS A 199 18.89 14.09 10.51
N GLN A 200 19.12 12.83 10.90
CA GLN A 200 20.35 12.07 10.60
C GLN A 200 20.20 11.17 9.36
N SER A 201 19.12 11.35 8.59
CA SER A 201 18.93 10.60 7.35
C SER A 201 19.96 11.01 6.32
N GLU A 202 20.67 10.03 5.77
CA GLU A 202 21.61 10.25 4.67
C GLU A 202 20.89 10.51 3.34
N LYS A 203 19.59 10.11 3.25
CA LYS A 203 18.83 10.17 2.02
C LYS A 203 17.38 10.58 2.26
N GLY A 204 16.98 11.68 1.64
CA GLY A 204 15.60 12.09 1.47
C GLY A 204 15.12 11.83 0.05
N TYR A 205 13.87 11.41 -0.09
CA TYR A 205 13.13 11.37 -1.36
C TYR A 205 12.25 12.62 -1.47
N ALA A 206 11.46 12.73 -2.53
CA ALA A 206 10.64 13.93 -2.75
C ALA A 206 9.65 14.22 -1.62
N ASP A 207 9.15 13.21 -0.91
CA ASP A 207 8.05 13.30 0.05
C ASP A 207 8.37 12.71 1.43
N GLU A 208 9.45 11.93 1.54
CA GLU A 208 9.85 11.31 2.81
C GLU A 208 11.35 10.99 2.85
N CYS A 209 11.93 10.84 4.02
CA CYS A 209 13.29 10.34 4.19
C CYS A 209 13.32 8.92 4.75
N ASP A 210 14.50 8.29 4.73
CA ASP A 210 14.71 6.93 5.23
C ASP A 210 14.34 6.73 6.72
N LEU A 211 14.27 7.82 7.50
CA LEU A 211 13.81 7.81 8.89
C LEU A 211 12.31 8.09 9.03
N GLY A 212 11.57 8.20 7.94
CA GLY A 212 10.11 8.34 7.94
C GLY A 212 9.58 9.75 8.18
N HIS A 213 10.42 10.79 8.11
CA HIS A 213 9.91 12.17 8.11
C HIS A 213 9.23 12.47 6.80
N GLN A 214 7.99 12.94 6.85
CA GLN A 214 7.21 13.38 5.70
C GLN A 214 7.30 14.90 5.54
N TYR A 215 7.39 15.37 4.31
CA TYR A 215 7.50 16.78 3.95
C TYR A 215 6.99 17.04 2.54
N MET A 216 6.74 18.30 2.24
CA MET A 216 6.34 18.67 0.86
C MET A 216 7.55 18.55 -0.10
N PRO A 217 7.35 18.09 -1.34
CA PRO A 217 8.43 17.96 -2.32
C PRO A 217 9.28 19.23 -2.48
N SER A 218 8.65 20.39 -2.47
CA SER A 218 9.31 21.70 -2.55
C SER A 218 10.24 22.03 -1.37
N SER A 219 10.15 21.27 -0.26
CA SER A 219 10.98 21.47 0.93
C SER A 219 12.26 20.64 0.90
N LEU A 220 12.38 19.69 -0.03
CA LEU A 220 13.58 18.85 -0.13
C LEU A 220 14.82 19.70 -0.42
N ILE A 221 15.89 19.49 0.33
CA ILE A 221 17.12 20.25 0.21
C ILE A 221 18.05 19.59 -0.82
N ASP A 222 18.64 20.38 -1.71
CA ASP A 222 19.56 19.94 -2.77
C ASP A 222 18.99 18.78 -3.63
N PRO A 223 17.79 18.90 -4.21
CA PRO A 223 17.20 17.83 -5.00
C PRO A 223 18.02 17.47 -6.23
N LYS A 224 18.17 16.17 -6.48
CA LYS A 224 18.83 15.61 -7.66
C LYS A 224 17.97 14.54 -8.30
N SER A 225 17.90 14.55 -9.63
CA SER A 225 17.30 13.46 -10.41
C SER A 225 18.15 12.20 -10.33
N THR A 226 17.54 11.07 -10.03
CA THR A 226 18.25 9.77 -10.08
C THR A 226 18.47 9.29 -11.51
N LEU A 227 17.81 9.90 -12.50
CA LEU A 227 17.94 9.54 -13.92
C LEU A 227 19.17 10.18 -14.56
N THR A 228 19.42 11.47 -14.25
CA THR A 228 20.46 12.25 -14.94
C THR A 228 21.51 12.83 -14.00
N GLY A 229 21.27 12.84 -12.68
CA GLY A 229 22.11 13.50 -11.68
C GLY A 229 21.93 15.02 -11.62
N GLU A 230 21.15 15.61 -12.54
CA GLU A 230 20.92 17.05 -12.61
C GLU A 230 19.93 17.52 -11.53
N THR A 231 19.95 18.81 -11.24
CA THR A 231 18.95 19.43 -10.36
C THR A 231 17.64 19.59 -11.13
N PRO A 232 16.54 18.93 -10.70
CA PRO A 232 15.26 19.05 -11.37
C PRO A 232 14.62 20.42 -11.10
N VAL A 233 13.75 20.85 -12.00
CA VAL A 233 12.95 22.08 -11.86
C VAL A 233 11.53 21.73 -11.44
N MET A 234 10.82 22.67 -10.81
CA MET A 234 9.40 22.52 -10.55
C MET A 234 8.60 22.97 -11.77
N ARG A 235 7.67 22.10 -12.25
CA ARG A 235 6.74 22.41 -13.34
C ARG A 235 5.32 22.07 -12.95
N ASP A 236 4.38 22.88 -13.42
CA ASP A 236 2.97 22.65 -13.20
C ASP A 236 2.47 21.48 -14.05
N VAL A 237 1.66 20.64 -13.43
CA VAL A 237 1.00 19.47 -14.02
C VAL A 237 -0.43 19.39 -13.53
N VAL A 238 -1.35 19.03 -14.42
CA VAL A 238 -2.76 18.82 -14.09
C VAL A 238 -2.99 17.34 -13.85
N ASN A 239 -3.37 16.99 -12.62
CA ASN A 239 -3.71 15.62 -12.23
C ASN A 239 -5.17 15.52 -11.77
N TRP A 240 -5.70 14.30 -11.79
CA TRP A 240 -6.99 13.98 -11.20
C TRP A 240 -6.82 13.61 -9.74
N TYR A 241 -7.66 14.20 -8.89
CA TYR A 241 -7.69 13.97 -7.45
C TYR A 241 -9.06 13.50 -7.02
N PHE A 242 -9.10 12.55 -6.08
CA PHE A 242 -10.32 12.14 -5.41
C PHE A 242 -10.65 13.13 -4.29
N ARG A 243 -11.92 13.53 -4.18
CA ARG A 243 -12.39 14.52 -3.18
C ARG A 243 -12.50 13.92 -1.78
N LEU A 244 -11.38 13.43 -1.26
CA LEU A 244 -11.35 12.73 0.03
C LEU A 244 -11.87 13.58 1.20
N THR A 245 -11.66 14.90 1.16
CA THR A 245 -12.09 15.83 2.22
C THR A 245 -13.60 15.87 2.43
N GLU A 246 -14.39 15.57 1.40
CA GLU A 246 -15.86 15.48 1.51
C GLU A 246 -16.31 14.30 2.41
N TYR A 247 -15.43 13.33 2.64
CA TYR A 247 -15.68 12.13 3.44
C TYR A 247 -15.13 12.20 4.87
N THR A 248 -14.60 13.37 5.29
CA THR A 248 -13.98 13.54 6.62
C THR A 248 -14.94 13.16 7.76
N LYS A 249 -16.22 13.54 7.64
CA LYS A 249 -17.25 13.21 8.65
C LYS A 249 -17.50 11.70 8.69
N LEU A 250 -17.72 11.07 7.54
CA LEU A 250 -17.95 9.62 7.43
C LEU A 250 -16.77 8.82 8.01
N LEU A 251 -15.55 9.19 7.65
CA LEU A 251 -14.33 8.52 8.12
C LEU A 251 -14.08 8.73 9.62
N GLY A 252 -14.53 9.86 10.18
CA GLY A 252 -14.42 10.14 11.61
C GLY A 252 -15.46 9.45 12.47
N GLU A 253 -16.58 9.02 11.89
CA GLU A 253 -17.66 8.26 12.55
C GLU A 253 -17.42 6.74 12.51
N TYR A 254 -16.47 6.24 11.69
CA TYR A 254 -16.14 4.84 11.50
C TYR A 254 -15.08 4.38 12.49
#